data_76e05a71c16d3a7bff11a983ed846ac4
#
_entry.id   76e05a71c16d3a7bff11a983ed846ac4
#
_cell.length_a   1.000
_cell.length_b   1.000
_cell.length_c   1.000
_cell.angle_alpha   90.00
_cell.angle_beta   90.00
_cell.angle_gamma   90.00
#
_symmetry.space_group_name_H-M   'P 1'
#
loop_
_entity.id
_entity.type
_entity.pdbx_description
1 polymer ?
#
loop_
_entity_poly.entity_id
_entity_poly.type
_entity_poly.pdbx_seq_one_letter_code
_entity_poly.pdbx_strand_id
1 'polypeptide(L)'
;SGFSELLRLNGKKISFMGFGWDYGGTITSYNEGTLEKTALHYEIDLAGTPAEDEMSVFGDTYLDTDMPVVKKILPDIYIHKFTLVLNNHEY
;
A
#
# COMPACT_ATOMS: atom_id res chain seq x y z
N SER A 1 -1.97 -12.19 -8.44
CA SER A 1 -1.49 -10.82 -8.39
C SER A 1 -2.19 -10.09 -7.26
N GLY A 2 -1.43 -9.42 -6.48
CA GLY A 2 -1.95 -8.66 -5.37
C GLY A 2 -0.86 -7.80 -4.85
N PHE A 3 -1.06 -7.34 -3.63
CA PHE A 3 -0.10 -6.43 -3.02
C PHE A 3 1.26 -7.10 -2.83
N SER A 4 1.28 -8.39 -2.50
CA SER A 4 2.55 -9.09 -2.34
C SER A 4 3.37 -9.07 -3.62
N GLU A 5 2.71 -9.21 -4.75
CA GLU A 5 3.40 -9.16 -6.03
C GLU A 5 3.93 -7.75 -6.30
N LEU A 6 3.12 -6.74 -5.98
CA LEU A 6 3.53 -5.36 -6.15
C LEU A 6 4.77 -5.06 -5.29
N LEU A 7 4.76 -5.55 -4.05
CA LEU A 7 5.89 -5.37 -3.15
C LEU A 7 7.15 -6.02 -3.71
N ARG A 8 7.01 -7.23 -4.26
CA ARG A 8 8.14 -7.93 -4.85
C ARG A 8 8.71 -7.14 -6.03
N LEU A 9 7.83 -6.62 -6.88
CA LEU A 9 8.27 -5.85 -8.04
C LEU A 9 8.97 -4.57 -7.62
N ASN A 10 8.53 -3.98 -6.53
CA ASN A 10 9.15 -2.74 -6.05
C ASN A 10 10.57 -2.95 -5.55
N GLY A 11 10.85 -4.10 -4.97
CA GLY A 11 12.16 -4.44 -4.46
C GLY A 11 12.56 -3.74 -3.17
N LYS A 12 11.72 -2.86 -2.66
CA LYS A 12 11.91 -2.14 -1.41
C LYS A 12 10.60 -2.12 -0.67
N LYS A 13 10.66 -1.77 0.62
CA LYS A 13 9.43 -1.68 1.40
C LYS A 13 8.51 -0.62 0.83
N ILE A 14 7.21 -0.80 1.05
CA ILE A 14 6.19 0.15 0.62
C ILE A 14 5.55 0.73 1.86
N SER A 15 5.42 2.04 1.90
CA SER A 15 4.78 2.75 3.01
C SER A 15 3.38 3.18 2.58
N PHE A 16 2.43 3.08 3.50
CA PHE A 16 1.06 3.40 3.18
C PHE A 16 0.32 3.85 4.44
N MET A 17 -0.89 4.41 4.24
CA MET A 17 -1.73 4.83 5.34
C MET A 17 -2.56 3.67 5.84
N GLY A 18 -2.84 3.65 7.14
CA GLY A 18 -3.69 2.63 7.72
C GLY A 18 -5.07 2.58 7.08
N PHE A 19 -5.76 1.47 7.29
CA PHE A 19 -7.04 1.20 6.63
C PHE A 19 -8.22 1.77 7.42
N GLY A 20 -9.38 1.76 6.81
CA GLY A 20 -10.63 2.02 7.50
C GLY A 20 -11.03 3.46 7.65
N TRP A 21 -10.47 4.37 6.86
CA TRP A 21 -10.85 5.78 6.88
C TRP A 21 -10.65 6.38 5.50
N ASP A 22 -10.93 7.70 5.35
CA ASP A 22 -11.02 8.34 4.04
C ASP A 22 -9.78 8.14 3.18
N TYR A 23 -8.61 8.18 3.78
CA TYR A 23 -7.35 8.02 3.05
C TYR A 23 -6.72 6.67 3.27
N GLY A 24 -7.51 5.73 3.77
CA GLY A 24 -6.99 4.40 4.09
C GLY A 24 -6.44 3.69 2.87
N GLY A 25 -5.27 3.06 3.04
CA GLY A 25 -4.67 2.30 1.97
C GLY A 25 -3.97 3.10 0.90
N THR A 26 -3.85 4.42 1.09
CA THR A 26 -3.09 5.26 0.15
C THR A 26 -1.61 4.98 0.32
N ILE A 27 -0.93 4.62 -0.76
CA ILE A 27 0.50 4.39 -0.71
C ILE A 27 1.20 5.74 -0.65
N THR A 28 2.05 5.93 0.36
CA THR A 28 2.71 7.20 0.57
C THR A 28 4.12 7.24 0.03
N SER A 29 4.78 6.09 -0.07
CA SER A 29 6.14 6.06 -0.60
C SER A 29 6.50 4.65 -1.02
N TYR A 30 7.24 4.54 -2.09
CA TYR A 30 7.86 3.28 -2.52
C TYR A 30 9.30 3.17 -2.07
N ASN A 31 9.78 4.16 -1.31
CA ASN A 31 11.10 4.16 -0.68
C ASN A 31 12.21 3.92 -1.69
N GLU A 32 12.09 4.60 -2.83
CA GLU A 32 13.07 4.55 -3.92
C GLU A 32 13.15 3.18 -4.59
N GLY A 33 12.10 2.38 -4.44
CA GLY A 33 11.99 1.13 -5.17
C GLY A 33 11.64 1.38 -6.63
N THR A 34 11.54 0.29 -7.39
CA THR A 34 11.28 0.36 -8.81
C THR A 34 10.01 1.14 -9.14
N LEU A 35 8.98 0.99 -8.31
CA LEU A 35 7.70 1.62 -8.59
C LEU A 35 7.68 3.12 -8.32
N GLU A 36 8.69 3.63 -7.64
CA GLU A 36 8.73 5.06 -7.33
C GLU A 36 8.77 5.92 -8.59
N LYS A 37 9.30 5.38 -9.67
CA LYS A 37 9.48 6.12 -10.90
C LYS A 37 8.38 5.91 -11.91
N THR A 38 7.37 5.14 -11.54
CA THR A 38 6.27 4.90 -12.48
C THR A 38 5.23 5.99 -12.32
N ALA A 39 4.36 6.10 -13.33
CA ALA A 39 3.23 7.02 -13.26
C ALA A 39 1.98 6.37 -12.66
N LEU A 40 2.13 5.17 -12.09
CA LEU A 40 1.00 4.43 -11.53
C LEU A 40 0.89 4.72 -10.05
N HIS A 41 -0.33 4.98 -9.62
CA HIS A 41 -0.65 5.17 -8.21
C HIS A 41 -1.63 4.09 -7.80
N TYR A 42 -1.33 3.42 -6.70
CA TYR A 42 -2.14 2.31 -6.20
C TYR A 42 -2.73 2.66 -4.85
N GLU A 43 -3.96 2.21 -4.64
CA GLU A 43 -4.58 2.20 -3.33
C GLU A 43 -4.88 0.76 -2.99
N ILE A 44 -4.64 0.41 -1.74
CA ILE A 44 -4.79 -0.96 -1.27
C ILE A 44 -5.85 -1.01 -0.19
N ASP A 45 -6.37 -2.20 0.05
CA ASP A 45 -7.36 -2.40 1.08
C ASP A 45 -7.14 -3.77 1.68
N LEU A 46 -7.78 -4.02 2.81
CA LEU A 46 -7.62 -5.25 3.56
C LEU A 46 -8.87 -6.08 3.46
N ALA A 47 -8.72 -7.34 3.04
CA ALA A 47 -9.82 -8.27 2.95
C ALA A 47 -10.06 -8.93 4.29
N GLY A 48 -11.31 -9.23 4.58
CA GLY A 48 -11.67 -9.98 5.77
C GLY A 48 -11.62 -9.14 7.03
N THR A 49 -11.70 -9.82 8.16
CA THR A 49 -11.70 -9.19 9.48
C THR A 49 -10.36 -9.51 10.16
N PRO A 50 -9.58 -8.49 10.51
CA PRO A 50 -8.29 -8.74 11.15
C PRO A 50 -8.47 -9.24 12.57
N ALA A 51 -7.46 -9.92 13.08
CA ALA A 51 -7.43 -10.34 14.47
C ALA A 51 -7.27 -9.13 15.37
N GLU A 52 -7.59 -9.31 16.65
CA GLU A 52 -7.56 -8.22 17.60
C GLU A 52 -6.16 -7.60 17.69
N ASP A 53 -5.13 -8.42 17.64
CA ASP A 53 -3.75 -7.93 17.71
C ASP A 53 -3.27 -7.28 16.42
N GLU A 54 -4.12 -7.25 15.39
CA GLU A 54 -3.80 -6.62 14.11
C GLU A 54 -4.53 -5.30 13.91
N MET A 55 -5.26 -4.85 14.92
CA MET A 55 -6.09 -3.65 14.77
C MET A 55 -5.27 -2.36 14.64
N SER A 56 -3.99 -2.40 14.95
CA SER A 56 -3.15 -1.23 14.83
C SER A 56 -2.96 -0.80 13.38
N VAL A 57 -3.35 -1.62 12.41
CA VAL A 57 -3.26 -1.24 11.00
C VAL A 57 -4.42 -0.35 10.55
N PHE A 58 -5.34 -0.02 11.45
CA PHE A 58 -6.48 0.84 11.11
C PHE A 58 -6.25 2.25 11.62
N GLY A 59 -6.86 3.20 10.91
CA GLY A 59 -6.88 4.58 11.34
C GLY A 59 -5.80 5.44 10.70
N ASP A 60 -5.69 6.64 11.21
CA ASP A 60 -4.77 7.66 10.69
C ASP A 60 -3.37 7.38 11.22
N THR A 61 -2.70 6.45 10.59
CA THR A 61 -1.37 6.03 10.99
C THR A 61 -0.57 5.65 9.76
N TYR A 62 0.75 5.79 9.86
CA TYR A 62 1.66 5.43 8.78
C TYR A 62 2.18 4.02 9.03
N LEU A 63 2.13 3.21 7.99
CA LEU A 63 2.56 1.82 8.05
C LEU A 63 3.58 1.57 6.95
N ASP A 64 4.40 0.53 7.14
CA ASP A 64 5.23 0.05 6.05
C ASP A 64 5.32 -1.47 6.11
N THR A 65 5.76 -2.05 5.02
CA THR A 65 5.73 -3.50 4.83
C THR A 65 6.80 -4.23 5.63
N ASP A 66 7.71 -3.51 6.30
CA ASP A 66 8.68 -4.14 7.19
C ASP A 66 8.14 -4.38 8.58
N MET A 67 7.01 -3.76 8.93
CA MET A 67 6.42 -3.93 10.26
C MET A 67 5.88 -5.33 10.43
N PRO A 68 6.14 -5.99 11.58
CA PRO A 68 5.66 -7.35 11.79
C PRO A 68 4.15 -7.50 11.62
N VAL A 69 3.36 -6.53 12.12
CA VAL A 69 1.92 -6.61 12.01
C VAL A 69 1.48 -6.56 10.54
N VAL A 70 2.17 -5.76 9.72
CA VAL A 70 1.85 -5.68 8.31
C VAL A 70 2.22 -6.99 7.60
N LYS A 71 3.35 -7.59 7.97
CA LYS A 71 3.74 -8.87 7.38
C LYS A 71 2.71 -9.95 7.66
N LYS A 72 2.06 -9.91 8.82
CA LYS A 72 1.04 -10.89 9.18
C LYS A 72 -0.19 -10.78 8.28
N ILE A 73 -0.58 -9.57 7.91
CA ILE A 73 -1.79 -9.37 7.11
C ILE A 73 -1.50 -9.26 5.62
N LEU A 74 -0.24 -9.33 5.23
CA LEU A 74 0.15 -9.12 3.84
C LEU A 74 -0.66 -9.93 2.84
N PRO A 75 -0.93 -11.23 3.07
CA PRO A 75 -1.71 -12.01 2.11
C PRO A 75 -3.15 -11.52 1.93
N ASP A 76 -3.66 -10.75 2.87
CA ASP A 76 -5.03 -10.26 2.82
C ASP A 76 -5.12 -8.84 2.27
N ILE A 77 -4.00 -8.22 1.93
CA ILE A 77 -4.00 -6.90 1.34
C ILE A 77 -4.13 -7.06 -0.17
N TYR A 78 -5.04 -6.29 -0.76
CA TYR A 78 -5.24 -6.35 -2.19
C TYR A 78 -5.25 -4.95 -2.79
N ILE A 79 -5.00 -4.88 -4.09
CA ILE A 79 -5.03 -3.61 -4.80
C ILE A 79 -6.49 -3.29 -5.07
N HIS A 80 -6.96 -2.22 -4.45
CA HIS A 80 -8.34 -1.77 -4.53
C HIS A 80 -8.56 -0.90 -5.77
N LYS A 81 -7.54 -0.11 -6.12
CA LYS A 81 -7.68 0.86 -7.19
C LYS A 81 -6.28 1.21 -7.69
N PHE A 82 -6.16 1.46 -8.96
CA PHE A 82 -4.93 2.07 -9.45
C PHE A 82 -5.28 3.20 -10.42
N THR A 83 -4.41 4.18 -10.49
CA THR A 83 -4.61 5.34 -11.34
C THR A 83 -3.31 5.60 -12.09
N LEU A 84 -3.44 5.77 -13.39
CA LEU A 84 -2.31 6.21 -14.20
C LEU A 84 -2.31 7.72 -14.23
N VAL A 85 -1.24 8.30 -13.72
CA VAL A 85 -1.11 9.75 -13.69
C VAL A 85 -0.33 10.18 -14.92
N LEU A 86 -0.99 10.85 -15.81
CA LEU A 86 -0.37 11.36 -17.04
C LEU A 86 0.13 12.77 -16.77
N ASN A 87 1.39 12.96 -17.03
CA ASN A 87 2.03 14.23 -16.76
C ASN A 87 2.21 14.96 -18.08
N ASN A 88 1.19 15.67 -18.51
CA ASN A 88 1.10 16.24 -19.85
C ASN A 88 1.37 17.72 -19.89
N HIS A 89 2.01 18.25 -18.91
CA HIS A 89 2.18 19.68 -18.84
C HIS A 89 3.30 20.19 -19.73
N GLU A 90 3.97 19.29 -20.38
CA GLU A 90 5.17 19.66 -21.14
C GLU A 90 4.86 20.37 -22.46
N TYR A 91 3.61 20.46 -22.78
CA TYR A 91 3.25 21.17 -24.02
C TYR A 91 2.54 22.46 -23.71
#